data_8b46fef3d7e442ba9dbc0d0ae797ae70
#
_entry.id   8b46fef3d7e442ba9dbc0d0ae797ae70
#
_cell.length_a   1.000
_cell.length_b   1.000
_cell.length_c   1.000
_cell.angle_alpha   90.00
_cell.angle_beta   90.00
_cell.angle_gamma   90.00
#
_symmetry.space_group_name_H-M   'P 1'
#
loop_
_entity.id
_entity.type
_entity.pdbx_description
1 polymer ?
#
loop_
_entity_poly.entity_id
_entity_poly.type
_entity_poly.pdbx_seq_one_letter_code
_entity_poly.pdbx_strand_id
1 'polypeptide(L)'
;YIKQVIDNKESWWGYIVTVVLIVPLAVFLFSIPHGLILASKAFGDEELMAKIASNDIVAIMSVLEPNQNLFLMLLPFVGMILAVFFATKFIHKNSLRDLTTSREKIDWSRVFFAFALWGSISAFMIGIDYLFISPENYEWNFKYEQFLILFLIVITLLPIQTSAEEYLFRGYLMQGIGIASGNRWLPLILTSIAFGLMHYANPEIAKFGNVVFVFYIGSGLFAGIMTLMDEGLSLIHI
;
A
#
# COMPACT_ATOMS: atom_id res chain seq x y z
N TYR A 1 11.95 -13.39 12.39
CA TYR A 1 10.62 -12.79 12.18
C TYR A 1 9.58 -13.88 11.95
N ILE A 2 9.57 -14.61 10.84
CA ILE A 2 8.60 -15.68 10.55
C ILE A 2 8.66 -16.80 11.62
N LYS A 3 9.83 -17.12 12.14
CA LYS A 3 10.02 -18.22 13.10
C LYS A 3 9.17 -18.08 14.37
N GLN A 4 8.97 -16.85 14.87
CA GLN A 4 8.17 -16.60 16.08
C GLN A 4 6.72 -17.07 15.95
N VAL A 5 6.11 -17.00 14.76
CA VAL A 5 4.73 -17.46 14.52
C VAL A 5 4.66 -18.95 14.22
N ILE A 6 5.67 -19.53 13.60
CA ILE A 6 5.78 -21.00 13.38
C ILE A 6 5.84 -21.73 14.74
N ASP A 7 6.64 -21.20 15.65
CA ASP A 7 6.83 -21.80 16.98
C ASP A 7 5.56 -21.72 17.85
N ASN A 8 4.68 -20.72 17.61
CA ASN A 8 3.42 -20.54 18.34
C ASN A 8 2.27 -21.46 17.88
N LYS A 9 2.48 -22.32 16.87
CA LYS A 9 1.47 -23.26 16.32
C LYS A 9 0.14 -22.60 15.96
N GLU A 10 0.19 -21.40 15.39
CA GLU A 10 -1.02 -20.70 14.96
C GLU A 10 -1.76 -21.42 13.84
N SER A 11 -3.09 -21.22 13.79
CA SER A 11 -3.91 -21.78 12.74
C SER A 11 -3.83 -20.94 11.45
N TRP A 12 -3.37 -21.53 10.37
CA TRP A 12 -3.28 -20.91 9.05
C TRP A 12 -4.65 -20.50 8.47
N TRP A 13 -5.75 -21.12 8.90
CA TRP A 13 -7.10 -20.79 8.46
C TRP A 13 -7.50 -19.35 8.77
N GLY A 14 -7.10 -18.82 9.91
CA GLY A 14 -7.36 -17.42 10.27
C GLY A 14 -6.77 -16.44 9.26
N TYR A 15 -5.59 -16.76 8.72
CA TYR A 15 -4.95 -15.95 7.67
C TYR A 15 -5.76 -15.96 6.37
N ILE A 16 -6.27 -17.12 5.94
CA ILE A 16 -7.12 -17.23 4.75
C ILE A 16 -8.40 -16.43 4.93
N VAL A 17 -9.13 -16.63 6.04
CA VAL A 17 -10.38 -15.91 6.31
C VAL A 17 -10.16 -14.40 6.29
N THR A 18 -9.06 -13.95 6.87
CA THR A 18 -8.74 -12.52 6.90
C THR A 18 -8.48 -11.96 5.49
N VAL A 19 -7.64 -12.64 4.70
CA VAL A 19 -7.23 -12.14 3.38
C VAL A 19 -8.35 -12.26 2.35
N VAL A 20 -9.16 -13.31 2.42
CA VAL A 20 -10.21 -13.58 1.43
C VAL A 20 -11.54 -12.89 1.77
N LEU A 21 -11.81 -12.64 3.06
CA LEU A 21 -13.10 -12.11 3.49
C LEU A 21 -12.97 -10.77 4.23
N ILE A 22 -12.18 -10.69 5.30
CA ILE A 22 -12.19 -9.51 6.20
C ILE A 22 -11.55 -8.31 5.53
N VAL A 23 -10.37 -8.47 4.93
CA VAL A 23 -9.67 -7.38 4.23
C VAL A 23 -10.48 -6.89 3.03
N PRO A 24 -10.96 -7.74 2.09
CA PRO A 24 -11.80 -7.26 0.99
C PRO A 24 -13.08 -6.58 1.44
N LEU A 25 -13.74 -7.09 2.48
CA LEU A 25 -14.95 -6.45 3.03
C LEU A 25 -14.63 -5.05 3.60
N ALA A 26 -13.54 -4.90 4.35
CA ALA A 26 -13.14 -3.62 4.90
C ALA A 26 -12.75 -2.62 3.79
N VAL A 27 -11.96 -3.06 2.81
CA VAL A 27 -11.60 -2.25 1.62
C VAL A 27 -12.86 -1.81 0.88
N PHE A 28 -13.81 -2.72 0.64
CA PHE A 28 -15.09 -2.40 0.01
C PHE A 28 -15.89 -1.37 0.80
N LEU A 29 -16.06 -1.55 2.11
CA LEU A 29 -16.79 -0.61 2.96
C LEU A 29 -16.18 0.80 2.95
N PHE A 30 -14.86 0.89 2.99
CA PHE A 30 -14.16 2.17 2.94
C PHE A 30 -14.09 2.78 1.53
N SER A 31 -14.38 2.00 0.48
CA SER A 31 -14.53 2.50 -0.90
C SER A 31 -15.93 3.07 -1.19
N ILE A 32 -16.93 2.78 -0.36
CA ILE A 32 -18.32 3.23 -0.57
C ILE A 32 -18.43 4.76 -0.75
N PRO A 33 -17.77 5.61 0.07
CA PRO A 33 -17.87 7.06 -0.11
C PRO A 33 -17.43 7.52 -1.49
N HIS A 34 -16.33 6.97 -2.02
CA HIS A 34 -15.83 7.27 -3.35
C HIS A 34 -16.84 6.85 -4.43
N GLY A 35 -17.33 5.60 -4.35
CA GLY A 35 -18.33 5.08 -5.29
C GLY A 35 -19.63 5.88 -5.30
N LEU A 36 -20.13 6.29 -4.14
CA LEU A 36 -21.36 7.10 -4.05
C LEU A 36 -21.18 8.49 -4.67
N ILE A 37 -20.05 9.14 -4.44
CA ILE A 37 -19.77 10.46 -5.02
C ILE A 37 -19.63 10.36 -6.54
N LEU A 38 -18.89 9.36 -7.04
CA LEU A 38 -18.78 9.10 -8.48
C LEU A 38 -20.15 8.82 -9.11
N ALA A 39 -20.95 7.95 -8.50
CA ALA A 39 -22.29 7.65 -8.96
C ALA A 39 -23.20 8.90 -9.00
N SER A 40 -23.10 9.77 -7.99
CA SER A 40 -23.85 11.02 -7.96
C SER A 40 -23.48 12.00 -9.08
N LYS A 41 -22.20 12.01 -9.47
CA LYS A 41 -21.68 12.83 -10.57
C LYS A 41 -22.06 12.25 -11.94
N ALA A 42 -22.09 10.94 -12.06
CA ALA A 42 -22.45 10.24 -13.28
C ALA A 42 -23.97 10.21 -13.52
N PHE A 43 -24.78 10.53 -12.51
CA PHE A 43 -26.22 10.49 -12.64
C PHE A 43 -26.72 11.52 -13.67
N GLY A 44 -27.32 11.02 -14.76
CA GLY A 44 -27.79 11.84 -15.88
C GLY A 44 -26.72 12.19 -16.93
N ASP A 45 -25.48 11.72 -16.76
CA ASP A 45 -24.40 11.85 -17.74
C ASP A 45 -24.09 10.47 -18.37
N GLU A 46 -24.68 10.20 -19.53
CA GLU A 46 -24.53 8.92 -20.24
C GLU A 46 -23.09 8.65 -20.67
N GLU A 47 -22.33 9.70 -21.04
CA GLU A 47 -20.93 9.56 -21.45
C GLU A 47 -20.06 9.14 -20.27
N LEU A 48 -20.23 9.79 -19.13
CA LEU A 48 -19.51 9.44 -17.91
C LEU A 48 -19.89 8.04 -17.41
N MET A 49 -21.17 7.68 -17.47
CA MET A 49 -21.62 6.33 -17.12
C MET A 49 -20.98 5.27 -18.04
N ALA A 50 -20.85 5.52 -19.33
CA ALA A 50 -20.18 4.62 -20.27
C ALA A 50 -18.69 4.47 -19.95
N LYS A 51 -17.99 5.55 -19.60
CA LYS A 51 -16.58 5.54 -19.17
C LYS A 51 -16.38 4.76 -17.88
N ILE A 52 -17.26 4.93 -16.90
CA ILE A 52 -17.23 4.15 -15.66
C ILE A 52 -17.48 2.66 -15.96
N ALA A 53 -18.45 2.34 -16.79
CA ALA A 53 -18.77 0.97 -17.16
C ALA A 53 -17.63 0.28 -17.95
N SER A 54 -16.87 1.04 -18.76
CA SER A 54 -15.69 0.55 -19.46
C SER A 54 -14.42 0.50 -18.61
N ASN A 55 -14.52 0.90 -17.33
CA ASN A 55 -13.39 1.00 -16.40
C ASN A 55 -12.25 1.90 -16.93
N ASP A 56 -12.62 3.01 -17.58
CA ASP A 56 -11.66 4.03 -17.99
C ASP A 56 -11.12 4.78 -16.76
N ILE A 57 -10.00 4.28 -16.22
CA ILE A 57 -9.39 4.78 -14.98
C ILE A 57 -9.03 6.25 -15.09
N VAL A 58 -8.52 6.71 -16.24
CA VAL A 58 -8.11 8.10 -16.44
C VAL A 58 -9.34 9.03 -16.41
N ALA A 59 -10.42 8.62 -17.07
CA ALA A 59 -11.67 9.37 -17.04
C ALA A 59 -12.25 9.41 -15.61
N ILE A 60 -12.29 8.26 -14.92
CA ILE A 60 -12.79 8.18 -13.53
C ILE A 60 -11.98 9.08 -12.60
N MET A 61 -10.65 9.09 -12.71
CA MET A 61 -9.77 9.93 -11.89
C MET A 61 -9.95 11.42 -12.16
N SER A 62 -10.44 11.82 -13.35
CA SER A 62 -10.67 13.20 -13.71
C SER A 62 -12.04 13.79 -13.30
N VAL A 63 -12.95 12.94 -12.78
CA VAL A 63 -14.32 13.36 -12.41
C VAL A 63 -14.35 14.28 -11.20
N LEU A 64 -13.46 14.04 -10.25
CA LEU A 64 -13.40 14.77 -8.99
C LEU A 64 -12.21 15.74 -8.98
N GLU A 65 -12.32 16.74 -8.10
CA GLU A 65 -11.18 17.60 -7.80
C GLU A 65 -10.00 16.73 -7.28
N PRO A 66 -8.74 17.01 -7.71
CA PRO A 66 -7.61 16.11 -7.43
C PRO A 66 -7.41 15.75 -5.95
N ASN A 67 -7.51 16.72 -5.02
CA ASN A 67 -7.34 16.46 -3.59
C ASN A 67 -8.49 15.64 -3.01
N GLN A 68 -9.72 15.89 -3.47
CA GLN A 68 -10.89 15.11 -3.07
C GLN A 68 -10.76 13.66 -3.55
N ASN A 69 -10.34 13.48 -4.80
CA ASN A 69 -10.13 12.17 -5.38
C ASN A 69 -9.04 11.39 -4.62
N LEU A 70 -7.88 12.02 -4.39
CA LEU A 70 -6.78 11.42 -3.63
C LEU A 70 -7.23 11.00 -2.23
N PHE A 71 -7.94 11.88 -1.50
CA PHE A 71 -8.46 11.57 -0.17
C PHE A 71 -9.34 10.32 -0.20
N LEU A 72 -10.30 10.26 -1.13
CA LEU A 72 -11.25 9.14 -1.23
C LEU A 72 -10.58 7.84 -1.67
N MET A 73 -9.57 7.91 -2.55
CA MET A 73 -8.80 6.75 -3.00
C MET A 73 -7.89 6.18 -1.89
N LEU A 74 -7.52 6.97 -0.90
CA LEU A 74 -6.70 6.52 0.23
C LEU A 74 -7.52 5.89 1.38
N LEU A 75 -8.83 6.15 1.47
CA LEU A 75 -9.68 5.58 2.52
C LEU A 75 -9.69 4.05 2.57
N PRO A 76 -9.73 3.28 1.47
CA PRO A 76 -9.66 1.83 1.47
C PRO A 76 -8.47 1.26 2.24
N PHE A 77 -7.34 1.95 2.24
CA PHE A 77 -6.13 1.52 2.97
C PHE A 77 -6.29 1.69 4.49
N VAL A 78 -7.09 2.66 4.94
CA VAL A 78 -7.49 2.76 6.35
C VAL A 78 -8.31 1.52 6.73
N GLY A 79 -9.26 1.11 5.90
CA GLY A 79 -10.00 -0.13 6.09
C GLY A 79 -9.10 -1.37 6.13
N MET A 80 -8.14 -1.44 5.20
CA MET A 80 -7.18 -2.54 5.10
C MET A 80 -6.34 -2.70 6.38
N ILE A 81 -5.73 -1.62 6.88
CA ILE A 81 -4.88 -1.70 8.09
C ILE A 81 -5.70 -2.04 9.33
N LEU A 82 -6.91 -1.49 9.45
CA LEU A 82 -7.82 -1.82 10.54
C LEU A 82 -8.24 -3.30 10.51
N ALA A 83 -8.50 -3.86 9.32
CA ALA A 83 -8.83 -5.27 9.14
C ALA A 83 -7.68 -6.19 9.55
N VAL A 84 -6.45 -5.87 9.13
CA VAL A 84 -5.24 -6.63 9.50
C VAL A 84 -4.99 -6.56 11.01
N PHE A 85 -5.12 -5.39 11.63
CA PHE A 85 -4.95 -5.22 13.07
C PHE A 85 -6.04 -5.92 13.86
N PHE A 86 -7.29 -5.86 13.40
CA PHE A 86 -8.41 -6.60 13.98
C PHE A 86 -8.13 -8.11 13.96
N ALA A 87 -7.75 -8.65 12.82
CA ALA A 87 -7.46 -10.07 12.68
C ALA A 87 -6.29 -10.51 13.58
N THR A 88 -5.20 -9.74 13.59
CA THR A 88 -4.04 -10.01 14.44
C THR A 88 -4.44 -10.09 15.91
N LYS A 89 -5.23 -9.12 16.38
CA LYS A 89 -5.60 -9.03 17.81
C LYS A 89 -6.70 -9.99 18.22
N PHE A 90 -7.74 -10.17 17.40
CA PHE A 90 -8.95 -10.90 17.80
C PHE A 90 -9.03 -12.33 17.23
N ILE A 91 -8.47 -12.60 16.06
CA ILE A 91 -8.46 -13.93 15.46
C ILE A 91 -7.22 -14.70 15.92
N HIS A 92 -6.02 -14.10 15.77
CA HIS A 92 -4.77 -14.76 16.16
C HIS A 92 -4.40 -14.54 17.63
N LYS A 93 -5.03 -13.56 18.30
CA LYS A 93 -4.74 -13.19 19.70
C LYS A 93 -3.27 -12.76 19.92
N ASN A 94 -2.64 -12.28 18.87
CA ASN A 94 -1.27 -11.80 18.87
C ASN A 94 -1.19 -10.30 19.18
N SER A 95 -0.01 -9.85 19.58
CA SER A 95 0.24 -8.43 19.72
C SER A 95 0.56 -7.80 18.35
N LEU A 96 0.20 -6.52 18.19
CA LEU A 96 0.59 -5.77 16.98
C LEU A 96 2.13 -5.61 16.87
N ARG A 97 2.83 -5.70 18.00
CA ARG A 97 4.29 -5.71 18.00
C ARG A 97 4.82 -6.96 17.26
N ASP A 98 4.28 -8.14 17.53
CA ASP A 98 4.73 -9.38 16.92
C ASP A 98 4.44 -9.42 15.40
N LEU A 99 3.42 -8.69 14.97
CA LEU A 99 3.19 -8.43 13.55
C LEU A 99 4.23 -7.46 12.95
N THR A 100 4.72 -6.51 13.75
CA THR A 100 5.66 -5.47 13.29
C THR A 100 7.11 -5.92 13.34
N THR A 101 7.53 -6.60 14.40
CA THR A 101 8.94 -6.96 14.63
C THR A 101 9.08 -8.15 15.57
N SER A 102 10.17 -8.89 15.42
CA SER A 102 10.59 -9.91 16.40
C SER A 102 11.38 -9.34 17.57
N ARG A 103 11.68 -8.05 17.55
CA ARG A 103 12.40 -7.36 18.63
C ARG A 103 11.46 -7.02 19.78
N GLU A 104 12.05 -6.79 20.96
CA GLU A 104 11.28 -6.39 22.16
C GLU A 104 10.54 -5.04 21.99
N LYS A 105 11.06 -4.15 21.14
CA LYS A 105 10.49 -2.82 20.87
C LYS A 105 10.63 -2.46 19.40
N ILE A 106 9.70 -1.63 18.91
CA ILE A 106 9.80 -1.00 17.59
C ILE A 106 10.98 -0.02 17.62
N ASP A 107 11.85 -0.14 16.62
CA ASP A 107 13.04 0.70 16.50
C ASP A 107 12.72 1.95 15.67
N TRP A 108 12.24 2.99 16.34
CA TRP A 108 11.89 4.26 15.71
C TRP A 108 13.08 4.95 15.03
N SER A 109 14.30 4.72 15.52
CA SER A 109 15.49 5.33 14.90
C SER A 109 15.70 4.78 13.49
N ARG A 110 15.43 3.50 13.26
CA ARG A 110 15.46 2.89 11.93
C ARG A 110 14.36 3.39 11.01
N VAL A 111 13.15 3.59 11.54
CA VAL A 111 12.04 4.18 10.79
C VAL A 111 12.42 5.56 10.29
N PHE A 112 12.90 6.44 11.19
CA PHE A 112 13.31 7.80 10.80
C PHE A 112 14.55 7.81 9.90
N PHE A 113 15.50 6.90 10.09
CA PHE A 113 16.64 6.76 9.22
C PHE A 113 16.22 6.38 7.79
N ALA A 114 15.37 5.37 7.64
CA ALA A 114 14.85 4.95 6.34
C ALA A 114 14.08 6.07 5.65
N PHE A 115 13.18 6.75 6.38
CA PHE A 115 12.44 7.90 5.87
C PHE A 115 13.36 9.02 5.39
N ALA A 116 14.37 9.40 6.19
CA ALA A 116 15.32 10.44 5.83
C ALA A 116 16.18 10.03 4.63
N LEU A 117 16.63 8.78 4.57
CA LEU A 117 17.44 8.26 3.47
C LEU A 117 16.66 8.28 2.15
N TRP A 118 15.46 7.67 2.12
CA TRP A 118 14.63 7.64 0.92
C TRP A 118 14.15 9.03 0.51
N GLY A 119 13.74 9.86 1.45
CA GLY A 119 13.36 11.25 1.19
C GLY A 119 14.51 12.04 0.57
N SER A 120 15.74 11.85 1.08
CA SER A 120 16.93 12.51 0.52
C SER A 120 17.28 12.02 -0.89
N ILE A 121 17.21 10.70 -1.14
CA ILE A 121 17.42 10.11 -2.47
C ILE A 121 16.36 10.63 -3.44
N SER A 122 15.09 10.61 -3.05
CA SER A 122 13.99 11.10 -3.91
C SER A 122 14.12 12.58 -4.23
N ALA A 123 14.43 13.41 -3.24
CA ALA A 123 14.65 14.84 -3.45
C ALA A 123 15.86 15.10 -4.38
N PHE A 124 16.94 14.34 -4.21
CA PHE A 124 18.12 14.42 -5.06
C PHE A 124 17.81 14.01 -6.51
N MET A 125 17.09 12.92 -6.72
CA MET A 125 16.70 12.44 -8.05
C MET A 125 15.78 13.45 -8.75
N ILE A 126 14.77 13.99 -8.06
CA ILE A 126 13.89 15.05 -8.60
C ILE A 126 14.71 16.30 -8.91
N GLY A 127 15.64 16.67 -8.04
CA GLY A 127 16.53 17.82 -8.29
C GLY A 127 17.40 17.65 -9.52
N ILE A 128 17.96 16.46 -9.75
CA ILE A 128 18.74 16.17 -10.97
C ILE A 128 17.84 16.22 -12.20
N ASP A 129 16.65 15.62 -12.15
CA ASP A 129 15.73 15.60 -13.28
C ASP A 129 15.33 17.04 -13.65
N TYR A 130 14.94 17.85 -12.65
CA TYR A 130 14.58 19.26 -12.85
C TYR A 130 15.73 20.11 -13.40
N LEU A 131 16.96 19.92 -12.92
CA LEU A 131 18.08 20.81 -13.29
C LEU A 131 18.80 20.38 -14.58
N PHE A 132 18.81 19.09 -14.91
CA PHE A 132 19.72 18.56 -15.92
C PHE A 132 19.10 17.64 -16.98
N ILE A 133 17.94 17.01 -16.68
CA ILE A 133 17.39 15.98 -17.58
C ILE A 133 16.18 16.50 -18.33
N SER A 134 15.17 16.96 -17.64
CA SER A 134 13.86 17.31 -18.23
C SER A 134 13.25 18.57 -17.61
N PRO A 135 13.97 19.71 -17.56
CA PRO A 135 13.45 20.94 -16.93
C PRO A 135 12.13 21.42 -17.55
N GLU A 136 11.89 21.11 -18.82
CA GLU A 136 10.67 21.46 -19.57
C GLU A 136 9.42 20.73 -19.08
N ASN A 137 9.58 19.65 -18.32
CA ASN A 137 8.45 18.90 -17.76
C ASN A 137 7.92 19.52 -16.45
N TYR A 138 8.57 20.57 -15.95
CA TYR A 138 8.21 21.19 -14.68
C TYR A 138 7.60 22.56 -14.90
N GLU A 139 6.40 22.75 -14.34
CA GLU A 139 5.71 24.03 -14.32
C GLU A 139 5.43 24.47 -12.89
N TRP A 140 5.63 25.75 -12.60
CA TRP A 140 5.27 26.31 -11.30
C TRP A 140 3.76 26.48 -11.19
N ASN A 141 3.11 25.62 -10.40
CA ASN A 141 1.66 25.61 -10.18
C ASN A 141 1.30 25.63 -8.69
N PHE A 142 1.97 26.50 -7.91
CA PHE A 142 1.71 26.58 -6.48
C PHE A 142 0.42 27.36 -6.19
N LYS A 143 -0.57 26.67 -5.61
CA LYS A 143 -1.84 27.25 -5.13
C LYS A 143 -1.95 26.92 -3.65
N TYR A 144 -1.82 27.94 -2.79
CA TYR A 144 -1.66 27.79 -1.35
C TYR A 144 -2.74 26.91 -0.70
N GLU A 145 -4.03 27.15 -0.98
CA GLU A 145 -5.13 26.40 -0.37
C GLU A 145 -5.11 24.92 -0.80
N GLN A 146 -4.98 24.66 -2.10
CA GLN A 146 -4.91 23.29 -2.62
C GLN A 146 -3.67 22.56 -2.09
N PHE A 147 -2.54 23.26 -2.01
CA PHE A 147 -1.31 22.69 -1.46
C PHE A 147 -1.46 22.34 0.03
N LEU A 148 -2.09 23.19 0.84
CA LEU A 148 -2.30 22.91 2.25
C LEU A 148 -3.19 21.67 2.46
N ILE A 149 -4.27 21.56 1.68
CA ILE A 149 -5.15 20.37 1.71
C ILE A 149 -4.37 19.13 1.29
N LEU A 150 -3.63 19.20 0.17
CA LEU A 150 -2.78 18.09 -0.29
C LEU A 150 -1.76 17.68 0.78
N PHE A 151 -1.08 18.65 1.38
CA PHE A 151 -0.10 18.41 2.44
C PHE A 151 -0.70 17.64 3.62
N LEU A 152 -1.91 18.04 4.08
CA LEU A 152 -2.60 17.35 5.16
C LEU A 152 -3.00 15.92 4.79
N ILE A 153 -3.50 15.70 3.57
CA ILE A 153 -3.83 14.36 3.07
C ILE A 153 -2.57 13.49 3.01
N VAL A 154 -1.50 14.00 2.41
CA VAL A 154 -0.26 13.24 2.22
C VAL A 154 0.39 12.88 3.56
N ILE A 155 0.53 13.84 4.49
CA ILE A 155 1.20 13.57 5.77
C ILE A 155 0.39 12.64 6.69
N THR A 156 -0.93 12.54 6.49
CA THR A 156 -1.80 11.69 7.33
C THR A 156 -2.12 10.35 6.67
N LEU A 157 -2.58 10.34 5.42
CA LEU A 157 -3.11 9.14 4.79
C LEU A 157 -2.07 8.35 3.98
N LEU A 158 -1.06 8.99 3.40
CA LEU A 158 -0.04 8.27 2.64
C LEU A 158 0.80 7.33 3.52
N PRO A 159 1.24 7.71 4.74
CA PRO A 159 1.86 6.76 5.67
C PRO A 159 0.93 5.61 6.08
N ILE A 160 -0.38 5.83 6.15
CA ILE A 160 -1.36 4.76 6.41
C ILE A 160 -1.43 3.81 5.23
N GLN A 161 -1.47 4.32 3.99
CA GLN A 161 -1.46 3.49 2.78
C GLN A 161 -0.22 2.59 2.74
N THR A 162 0.98 3.20 2.80
CA THR A 162 2.23 2.45 2.73
C THR A 162 2.33 1.42 3.86
N SER A 163 1.95 1.81 5.08
CA SER A 163 1.90 0.89 6.22
C SER A 163 0.89 -0.23 6.01
N ALA A 164 -0.30 0.06 5.48
CA ALA A 164 -1.33 -0.96 5.25
C ALA A 164 -0.84 -2.06 4.29
N GLU A 165 -0.16 -1.66 3.22
CA GLU A 165 0.44 -2.58 2.26
C GLU A 165 1.55 -3.43 2.91
N GLU A 166 2.47 -2.80 3.65
CA GLU A 166 3.54 -3.52 4.31
C GLU A 166 3.02 -4.46 5.41
N TYR A 167 2.07 -4.02 6.21
CA TYR A 167 1.44 -4.89 7.21
C TYR A 167 0.67 -6.05 6.60
N LEU A 168 0.00 -5.85 5.46
CA LEU A 168 -0.71 -6.94 4.78
C LEU A 168 0.29 -7.93 4.15
N PHE A 169 1.25 -7.46 3.35
CA PHE A 169 2.12 -8.33 2.56
C PHE A 169 3.30 -8.87 3.37
N ARG A 170 4.08 -8.03 4.04
CA ARG A 170 5.31 -8.40 4.75
C ARG A 170 5.05 -8.75 6.21
N GLY A 171 4.01 -8.19 6.78
CA GLY A 171 3.52 -8.59 8.10
C GLY A 171 2.69 -9.87 8.02
N TYR A 172 1.46 -9.71 7.62
CA TYR A 172 0.41 -10.71 7.78
C TYR A 172 0.55 -11.92 6.82
N LEU A 173 0.55 -11.68 5.52
CA LEU A 173 0.64 -12.74 4.51
C LEU A 173 1.96 -13.52 4.59
N MET A 174 3.08 -12.82 4.80
CA MET A 174 4.38 -13.49 4.92
C MET A 174 4.43 -14.41 6.14
N GLN A 175 3.84 -14.01 7.26
CA GLN A 175 3.73 -14.86 8.46
C GLN A 175 2.78 -16.04 8.18
N GLY A 176 1.59 -15.82 7.62
CA GLY A 176 0.62 -16.88 7.34
C GLY A 176 1.14 -17.96 6.39
N ILE A 177 1.76 -17.55 5.27
CA ILE A 177 2.38 -18.49 4.32
C ILE A 177 3.59 -19.17 4.97
N GLY A 178 4.33 -18.48 5.83
CA GLY A 178 5.45 -19.03 6.59
C GLY A 178 5.02 -20.16 7.51
N ILE A 179 3.91 -20.01 8.23
CA ILE A 179 3.31 -21.07 9.06
C ILE A 179 2.90 -22.26 8.20
N ALA A 180 2.20 -22.03 7.09
CA ALA A 180 1.69 -23.08 6.22
C ALA A 180 2.81 -23.88 5.54
N SER A 181 3.93 -23.24 5.20
CA SER A 181 5.04 -23.83 4.45
C SER A 181 6.22 -24.30 5.31
N GLY A 182 6.34 -23.82 6.54
CA GLY A 182 7.52 -24.05 7.39
C GLY A 182 8.82 -23.46 6.83
N ASN A 183 8.72 -22.49 5.91
CA ASN A 183 9.82 -22.00 5.09
C ASN A 183 9.77 -20.48 4.98
N ARG A 184 10.91 -19.81 4.87
CA ARG A 184 11.00 -18.34 4.72
C ARG A 184 11.05 -17.86 3.26
N TRP A 185 11.44 -18.72 2.34
CA TRP A 185 11.63 -18.34 0.93
C TRP A 185 10.31 -18.33 0.15
N LEU A 186 9.44 -19.31 0.44
CA LEU A 186 8.14 -19.37 -0.24
C LEU A 186 7.26 -18.16 0.05
N PRO A 187 7.08 -17.73 1.34
CA PRO A 187 6.34 -16.50 1.62
C PRO A 187 6.97 -15.27 0.96
N LEU A 188 8.30 -15.12 0.96
CA LEU A 188 8.98 -14.03 0.28
C LEU A 188 8.60 -13.95 -1.20
N ILE A 189 8.69 -15.05 -1.92
CA ILE A 189 8.40 -15.08 -3.36
C ILE A 189 6.91 -14.84 -3.61
N LEU A 190 6.02 -15.55 -2.92
CA LEU A 190 4.59 -15.47 -3.15
C LEU A 190 4.02 -14.09 -2.81
N THR A 191 4.43 -13.48 -1.68
CA THR A 191 3.95 -12.15 -1.31
C THR A 191 4.48 -11.06 -2.25
N SER A 192 5.69 -11.22 -2.78
CA SER A 192 6.25 -10.28 -3.76
C SER A 192 5.53 -10.35 -5.10
N ILE A 193 5.21 -11.56 -5.59
CA ILE A 193 4.42 -11.74 -6.80
C ILE A 193 3.01 -11.18 -6.59
N ALA A 194 2.36 -11.51 -5.46
CA ALA A 194 1.02 -11.02 -5.14
C ALA A 194 1.01 -9.49 -5.07
N PHE A 195 2.01 -8.87 -4.43
CA PHE A 195 2.17 -7.42 -4.39
C PHE A 195 2.25 -6.83 -5.81
N GLY A 196 3.07 -7.39 -6.69
CA GLY A 196 3.16 -6.94 -8.07
C GLY A 196 1.84 -7.07 -8.82
N LEU A 197 1.15 -8.20 -8.68
CA LEU A 197 -0.13 -8.46 -9.35
C LEU A 197 -1.27 -7.54 -8.88
N MET A 198 -1.26 -7.10 -7.63
CA MET A 198 -2.25 -6.13 -7.13
C MET A 198 -2.18 -4.77 -7.84
N HIS A 199 -1.07 -4.46 -8.49
CA HIS A 199 -0.89 -3.25 -9.28
C HIS A 199 -1.34 -3.38 -10.75
N TYR A 200 -1.97 -4.52 -11.12
CA TYR A 200 -2.41 -4.78 -12.51
C TYR A 200 -3.30 -3.67 -13.09
N ALA A 201 -4.17 -3.09 -12.28
CA ALA A 201 -5.10 -2.04 -12.69
C ALA A 201 -4.48 -0.62 -12.70
N ASN A 202 -3.19 -0.47 -12.40
CA ASN A 202 -2.55 0.85 -12.38
C ASN A 202 -2.40 1.42 -13.80
N PRO A 203 -2.59 2.74 -13.97
CA PRO A 203 -2.48 3.38 -15.29
C PRO A 203 -1.12 3.18 -15.97
N GLU A 204 -0.05 3.01 -15.21
CA GLU A 204 1.29 2.77 -15.72
C GLU A 204 1.38 1.48 -16.55
N ILE A 205 0.58 0.45 -16.20
CA ILE A 205 0.55 -0.79 -16.98
C ILE A 205 0.01 -0.53 -18.40
N ALA A 206 -1.02 0.29 -18.52
CA ALA A 206 -1.55 0.67 -19.83
C ALA A 206 -0.56 1.49 -20.67
N LYS A 207 0.27 2.33 -19.99
CA LYS A 207 1.24 3.22 -20.65
C LYS A 207 2.56 2.52 -21.00
N PHE A 208 3.11 1.70 -20.11
CA PHE A 208 4.44 1.11 -20.25
C PHE A 208 4.43 -0.40 -20.47
N GLY A 209 3.26 -1.04 -20.42
CA GLY A 209 3.11 -2.47 -20.61
C GLY A 209 3.59 -3.32 -19.43
N ASN A 210 3.68 -4.63 -19.66
CA ASN A 210 3.96 -5.62 -18.62
C ASN A 210 5.36 -5.50 -17.98
N VAL A 211 6.28 -4.72 -18.55
CA VAL A 211 7.62 -4.50 -17.95
C VAL A 211 7.53 -3.87 -16.56
N VAL A 212 6.46 -3.12 -16.29
CA VAL A 212 6.21 -2.49 -14.99
C VAL A 212 6.06 -3.51 -13.87
N PHE A 213 5.59 -4.74 -14.18
CA PHE A 213 5.54 -5.82 -13.19
C PHE A 213 6.91 -6.22 -12.64
N VAL A 214 7.97 -6.12 -13.46
CA VAL A 214 9.34 -6.36 -12.99
C VAL A 214 9.70 -5.38 -11.88
N PHE A 215 9.28 -4.12 -12.03
CA PHE A 215 9.48 -3.10 -11.00
C PHE A 215 8.67 -3.40 -9.73
N TYR A 216 7.36 -3.67 -9.85
CA TYR A 216 6.51 -3.94 -8.69
C TYR A 216 6.88 -5.22 -7.95
N ILE A 217 7.14 -6.32 -8.67
CA ILE A 217 7.61 -7.59 -8.07
C ILE A 217 9.00 -7.39 -7.45
N GLY A 218 9.89 -6.67 -8.13
CA GLY A 218 11.22 -6.34 -7.62
C GLY A 218 11.18 -5.50 -6.33
N SER A 219 10.31 -4.49 -6.27
CA SER A 219 10.05 -3.71 -5.06
C SER A 219 9.49 -4.60 -3.93
N GLY A 220 8.59 -5.51 -4.30
CA GLY A 220 8.04 -6.53 -3.41
C GLY A 220 9.13 -7.41 -2.80
N LEU A 221 10.03 -7.93 -3.63
CA LEU A 221 11.18 -8.73 -3.19
C LEU A 221 12.13 -7.93 -2.31
N PHE A 222 12.46 -6.71 -2.71
CA PHE A 222 13.35 -5.84 -1.95
C PHE A 222 12.81 -5.58 -0.54
N ALA A 223 11.56 -5.14 -0.41
CA ALA A 223 10.92 -4.90 0.88
C ALA A 223 10.83 -6.19 1.72
N GLY A 224 10.50 -7.34 1.09
CA GLY A 224 10.45 -8.62 1.76
C GLY A 224 11.83 -9.09 2.27
N ILE A 225 12.88 -8.92 1.49
CA ILE A 225 14.27 -9.20 1.92
C ILE A 225 14.65 -8.30 3.10
N MET A 226 14.37 -7.01 3.01
CA MET A 226 14.64 -6.06 4.09
C MET A 226 13.91 -6.47 5.37
N THR A 227 12.63 -6.86 5.29
CA THR A 227 11.87 -7.36 6.43
C THR A 227 12.51 -8.59 7.07
N LEU A 228 12.95 -9.55 6.27
CA LEU A 228 13.59 -10.77 6.78
C LEU A 228 14.97 -10.51 7.39
N MET A 229 15.74 -9.57 6.83
CA MET A 229 17.07 -9.21 7.32
C MET A 229 17.02 -8.30 8.55
N ASP A 230 16.05 -7.39 8.61
CA ASP A 230 15.86 -6.48 9.73
C ASP A 230 14.99 -7.06 10.84
N GLU A 231 14.51 -8.30 10.67
CA GLU A 231 13.62 -8.98 11.62
C GLU A 231 12.33 -8.20 11.91
N GLY A 232 11.85 -7.42 10.94
CA GLY A 232 10.62 -6.63 11.08
C GLY A 232 10.44 -5.57 10.01
N LEU A 233 9.39 -4.76 10.20
CA LEU A 233 8.94 -3.75 9.24
C LEU A 233 9.62 -2.38 9.42
N SER A 234 10.55 -2.22 10.38
CA SER A 234 11.06 -0.90 10.78
C SER A 234 11.79 -0.13 9.66
N LEU A 235 12.44 -0.83 8.71
CA LEU A 235 13.16 -0.21 7.60
C LEU A 235 12.32 0.00 6.33
N ILE A 236 11.12 -0.58 6.27
CA ILE A 236 10.25 -0.51 5.09
C ILE A 236 9.00 0.35 5.30
N HIS A 237 8.81 0.91 6.49
CA HIS A 237 7.77 1.87 6.80
C HIS A 237 8.18 3.26 6.26
N ILE A 238 8.08 3.41 4.97
CA ILE A 238 8.49 4.65 4.30
C ILE A 238 7.28 5.31 3.67
#